data_2c66df7317307467152dc30cbe57197b
#
_entry.id   2c66df7317307467152dc30cbe57197b
#
_cell.length_a   1.000
_cell.length_b   1.000
_cell.length_c   1.000
_cell.angle_alpha   90.00
_cell.angle_beta   90.00
_cell.angle_gamma   90.00
#
_symmetry.space_group_name_H-M   'P 1'
#
loop_
_entity.id
_entity.type
_entity.pdbx_description
1 polymer ?
#
loop_
_entity_poly.entity_id
_entity_poly.type
_entity_poly.pdbx_seq_one_letter_code
_entity_poly.pdbx_strand_id
1 'polypeptide(L)'
;MLMALDVSNTNIEIGILDGYDIKARFKMSTNTTQTSDEIGNMIYKFCAFENVDISKLENIIISSVVPNIMYSLTHGLKKYFCIEPMVVN
;
A
#
# COMPACT_ATOMS: atom_id res chain seq x y z
N MET A 1 12.84 -3.20 -4.02
CA MET A 1 11.85 -2.16 -4.36
C MET A 1 11.10 -1.70 -3.11
N LEU A 2 10.60 -0.50 -3.14
CA LEU A 2 9.88 0.13 -2.05
C LEU A 2 8.45 0.43 -2.48
N MET A 3 7.48 0.10 -1.63
CA MET A 3 6.11 0.56 -1.79
C MET A 3 5.89 1.75 -0.86
N ALA A 4 5.47 2.88 -1.40
CA ALA A 4 5.18 4.08 -0.64
C ALA A 4 3.70 4.43 -0.78
N LEU A 5 3.02 4.60 0.35
CA LEU A 5 1.60 4.94 0.38
C LEU A 5 1.40 6.29 1.04
N ASP A 6 0.61 7.13 0.41
CA ASP A 6 0.18 8.40 0.95
C ASP A 6 -1.34 8.35 1.13
N VAL A 7 -1.78 8.35 2.40
CA VAL A 7 -3.18 8.14 2.76
C VAL A 7 -3.79 9.48 3.19
N SER A 8 -4.77 9.94 2.42
CA SER A 8 -5.56 11.12 2.76
C SER A 8 -7.02 10.73 3.00
N ASN A 9 -7.85 11.70 3.35
CA ASN A 9 -9.27 11.42 3.63
C ASN A 9 -10.03 10.89 2.42
N THR A 10 -9.60 11.25 1.22
CA THR A 10 -10.31 10.87 -0.01
C THR A 10 -9.62 9.76 -0.78
N ASN A 11 -8.30 9.74 -0.79
CA ASN A 11 -7.53 8.81 -1.63
C ASN A 11 -6.35 8.21 -0.91
N ILE A 12 -5.98 7.00 -1.35
CA ILE A 12 -4.70 6.37 -1.03
C ILE A 12 -3.92 6.36 -2.34
N GLU A 13 -2.79 7.04 -2.37
CA GLU A 13 -1.88 7.02 -3.51
C GLU A 13 -0.73 6.08 -3.22
N ILE A 14 -0.44 5.19 -4.18
CA ILE A 14 0.55 4.14 -3.99
C ILE A 14 1.55 4.22 -5.12
N GLY A 15 2.83 4.25 -4.75
CA GLY A 15 3.93 4.21 -5.70
C GLY A 15 4.85 3.05 -5.41
N ILE A 16 5.31 2.40 -6.46
CA ILE A 16 6.33 1.35 -6.38
C ILE A 16 7.60 1.93 -6.98
N LEU A 17 8.65 1.98 -6.17
CA LEU A 17 9.91 2.59 -6.56
C LEU A 17 11.04 1.56 -6.54
N ASP A 18 11.92 1.67 -7.53
CA ASP A 18 13.17 0.93 -7.59
C ASP A 18 14.29 1.95 -7.69
N GLY A 19 14.95 2.25 -6.55
CA GLY A 19 15.84 3.38 -6.45
C GLY A 19 15.07 4.68 -6.70
N TYR A 20 15.47 5.42 -7.73
CA TYR A 20 14.78 6.67 -8.11
C TYR A 20 13.74 6.47 -9.20
N ASP A 21 13.59 5.25 -9.72
CA ASP A 21 12.63 4.96 -10.78
C ASP A 21 11.27 4.59 -10.21
N ILE A 22 10.23 5.23 -10.73
CA ILE A 22 8.85 4.86 -10.40
C ILE A 22 8.43 3.75 -11.33
N LYS A 23 8.23 2.55 -10.80
CA LYS A 23 7.85 1.38 -11.59
C LYS A 23 6.36 1.26 -11.80
N ALA A 24 5.57 1.71 -10.83
CA ALA A 24 4.12 1.69 -10.92
C ALA A 24 3.55 2.77 -10.02
N ARG A 25 2.38 3.26 -10.38
CA ARG A 25 1.67 4.28 -9.61
C ARG A 25 0.19 4.02 -9.76
N PHE A 26 -0.52 3.96 -8.64
CA PHE A 26 -1.97 3.79 -8.69
C PHE A 26 -2.62 4.48 -7.50
N LYS A 27 -3.92 4.67 -7.62
CA LYS A 27 -4.72 5.42 -6.66
C LYS A 27 -5.99 4.65 -6.39
N MET A 28 -6.42 4.64 -5.13
CA MET A 28 -7.71 4.08 -4.75
C MET A 28 -8.41 5.04 -3.80
N SER A 29 -9.73 4.92 -3.70
CA SER A 29 -10.50 5.71 -2.74
C SER A 29 -10.22 5.24 -1.32
N THR A 30 -10.18 6.19 -0.38
CA THR A 30 -10.09 5.86 1.04
C THR A 30 -11.46 5.40 1.52
N ASN A 31 -11.55 4.14 1.95
CA ASN A 31 -12.78 3.57 2.46
C ASN A 31 -12.51 2.93 3.82
N THR A 32 -12.92 3.63 4.88
CA THR A 32 -12.65 3.20 6.25
C THR A 32 -13.44 1.98 6.69
N THR A 33 -14.39 1.51 5.88
CA THR A 33 -15.17 0.32 6.17
C THR A 33 -14.59 -0.95 5.56
N GLN A 34 -13.56 -0.86 4.74
CA GLN A 34 -12.92 -2.03 4.16
C GLN A 34 -12.19 -2.85 5.22
N THR A 35 -12.26 -4.17 5.06
CA THR A 35 -11.49 -5.09 5.90
C THR A 35 -10.03 -5.15 5.46
N SER A 36 -9.20 -5.74 6.30
CA SER A 36 -7.78 -5.97 5.96
C SER A 36 -7.64 -6.79 4.68
N ASP A 37 -8.49 -7.81 4.51
CA ASP A 37 -8.44 -8.66 3.32
C ASP A 37 -8.86 -7.89 2.06
N GLU A 38 -9.89 -7.06 2.16
CA GLU A 38 -10.35 -6.29 1.02
C GLU A 38 -9.28 -5.32 0.53
N ILE A 39 -8.70 -4.55 1.45
CA ILE A 39 -7.72 -3.54 1.07
C ILE A 39 -6.39 -4.18 0.63
N GLY A 40 -5.94 -5.21 1.34
CA GLY A 40 -4.71 -5.92 1.00
C GLY A 40 -4.79 -6.60 -0.36
N ASN A 41 -5.92 -7.28 -0.62
CA ASN A 41 -6.14 -7.95 -1.89
C ASN A 41 -6.23 -6.95 -3.06
N MET A 42 -6.86 -5.80 -2.84
CA MET A 42 -6.96 -4.78 -3.88
C MET A 42 -5.59 -4.25 -4.28
N ILE A 43 -4.74 -3.95 -3.30
CA ILE A 43 -3.39 -3.46 -3.57
C ILE A 43 -2.55 -4.57 -4.25
N TYR A 44 -2.70 -5.81 -3.81
CA TYR A 44 -2.03 -6.95 -4.43
C TYR A 44 -2.40 -7.07 -5.91
N LYS A 45 -3.69 -6.93 -6.23
CA LYS A 45 -4.17 -7.00 -7.62
C LYS A 45 -3.64 -5.86 -8.47
N PHE A 46 -3.52 -4.65 -7.93
CA PHE A 46 -2.91 -3.53 -8.63
C PHE A 46 -1.46 -3.85 -8.99
N CYS A 47 -0.71 -4.41 -8.05
CA CYS A 47 0.68 -4.80 -8.31
C CYS A 47 0.76 -5.85 -9.42
N ALA A 48 -0.12 -6.84 -9.39
CA ALA A 48 -0.16 -7.87 -10.43
C ALA A 48 -0.50 -7.27 -11.80
N PHE A 49 -1.46 -6.36 -11.85
CA PHE A 49 -1.84 -5.70 -13.09
C PHE A 49 -0.68 -4.90 -13.69
N GLU A 50 0.09 -4.23 -12.84
CA GLU A 50 1.24 -3.42 -13.25
C GLU A 50 2.51 -4.25 -13.45
N ASN A 51 2.43 -5.56 -13.37
CA ASN A 51 3.57 -6.48 -13.51
C ASN A 51 4.69 -6.21 -12.51
N VAL A 52 4.33 -5.80 -11.30
CA VAL A 52 5.29 -5.63 -10.22
C VAL A 52 5.65 -7.00 -9.65
N ASP A 53 6.94 -7.31 -9.61
CA ASP A 53 7.43 -8.53 -8.97
C ASP A 53 7.44 -8.32 -7.45
N ILE A 54 6.43 -8.83 -6.77
CA ILE A 54 6.24 -8.66 -5.34
C ILE A 54 7.40 -9.25 -4.53
N SER A 55 8.05 -10.28 -5.06
CA SER A 55 9.19 -10.90 -4.38
C SER A 55 10.38 -9.94 -4.23
N LYS A 56 10.41 -8.87 -5.01
CA LYS A 56 11.45 -7.84 -4.94
C LYS A 56 11.10 -6.67 -4.03
N LEU A 57 9.90 -6.65 -3.46
CA LEU A 57 9.53 -5.65 -2.46
C LEU A 57 10.24 -5.94 -1.15
N GLU A 58 10.94 -4.94 -0.62
CA GLU A 58 11.71 -5.05 0.61
C GLU A 58 11.12 -4.23 1.74
N ASN A 59 10.49 -3.09 1.40
CA ASN A 59 9.96 -2.16 2.38
C ASN A 59 8.62 -1.59 1.95
N ILE A 60 7.79 -1.28 2.93
CA ILE A 60 6.52 -0.56 2.74
C ILE A 60 6.52 0.60 3.72
N ILE A 61 6.31 1.81 3.21
CA ILE A 61 6.25 3.02 4.02
C ILE A 61 4.89 3.68 3.82
N ILE A 62 4.25 4.04 4.93
CA ILE A 62 2.92 4.66 4.91
C ILE A 62 3.01 6.02 5.58
N SER A 63 2.54 7.06 4.88
CA SER A 63 2.26 8.37 5.45
C SER A 63 0.76 8.55 5.48
N SER A 64 0.17 8.85 6.66
CA SER A 64 -1.27 8.90 6.80
C SER A 64 -1.72 10.00 7.75
N VAL A 65 -2.86 10.63 7.39
CA VAL A 65 -3.60 11.53 8.28
C VAL A 65 -4.96 10.95 8.67
N VAL A 66 -5.20 9.66 8.36
CA VAL A 66 -6.50 9.00 8.57
C VAL A 66 -6.33 7.82 9.51
N PRO A 67 -6.49 8.03 10.83
CA PRO A 67 -6.26 6.94 11.79
C PRO A 67 -7.21 5.76 11.63
N ASN A 68 -8.44 6.01 11.17
CA ASN A 68 -9.48 4.98 11.11
C ASN A 68 -9.23 3.88 10.07
N ILE A 69 -8.32 4.09 9.11
CA ILE A 69 -8.01 3.08 8.11
C ILE A 69 -6.74 2.31 8.45
N MET A 70 -5.96 2.80 9.40
CA MET A 70 -4.60 2.28 9.61
C MET A 70 -4.57 0.81 10.05
N TYR A 71 -5.54 0.37 10.86
CA TYR A 71 -5.58 -1.03 11.26
C TYR A 71 -5.74 -1.95 10.06
N SER A 72 -6.76 -1.69 9.24
CA SER A 72 -7.05 -2.52 8.05
C SER A 72 -5.92 -2.45 7.04
N LEU A 73 -5.37 -1.27 6.82
CA LEU A 73 -4.30 -1.08 5.85
C LEU A 73 -3.02 -1.80 6.25
N THR A 74 -2.55 -1.60 7.49
CA THR A 74 -1.30 -2.21 7.95
C THR A 74 -1.41 -3.72 8.03
N HIS A 75 -2.53 -4.24 8.54
CA HIS A 75 -2.75 -5.68 8.64
C HIS A 75 -2.91 -6.33 7.26
N GLY A 76 -3.58 -5.66 6.34
CA GLY A 76 -3.74 -6.14 4.98
C GLY A 76 -2.41 -6.21 4.24
N LEU A 77 -1.61 -5.17 4.34
CA LEU A 77 -0.29 -5.15 3.70
C LEU A 77 0.63 -6.23 4.28
N LYS A 78 0.63 -6.38 5.60
CA LYS A 78 1.44 -7.42 6.23
C LYS A 78 1.01 -8.82 5.78
N LYS A 79 -0.29 -9.07 5.72
CA LYS A 79 -0.81 -10.38 5.32
C LYS A 79 -0.51 -10.72 3.86
N TYR A 80 -0.72 -9.77 2.96
CA TYR A 80 -0.61 -10.03 1.52
C TYR A 80 0.81 -9.89 0.97
N PHE A 81 1.65 -9.07 1.61
CA PHE A 81 3.01 -8.83 1.14
C PHE A 81 4.09 -9.39 2.07
N CYS A 82 3.71 -9.86 3.25
CA CYS A 82 4.63 -10.44 4.25
C CYS A 82 5.73 -9.46 4.68
N ILE A 83 5.40 -8.16 4.69
CA ILE A 83 6.30 -7.08 5.11
C ILE A 83 5.60 -6.27 6.18
N GLU A 84 6.30 -5.97 7.27
CA GLU A 84 5.79 -5.07 8.30
C GLU A 84 5.90 -3.63 7.80
N PRO A 85 4.77 -2.92 7.58
CA PRO A 85 4.83 -1.56 7.11
C PRO A 85 5.43 -0.62 8.15
N MET A 86 6.22 0.35 7.69
CA MET A 86 6.70 1.44 8.52
C MET A 86 5.73 2.61 8.37
N VAL A 87 5.22 3.11 9.50
CA VAL A 87 4.30 4.26 9.49
C VAL A 87 5.09 5.50 9.86
N VAL A 88 4.98 6.52 9.02
CA VAL A 88 5.64 7.82 9.21
C VAL A 88 4.57 8.85 9.51
N ASN A 89 4.76 9.57 10.60
CA ASN A 89 3.85 10.64 11.02
C ASN A 89 4.38 12.02 10.64
#